data_7561cb928b55e83c1b51e39d341e6a8f
#
_entry.id   7561cb928b55e83c1b51e39d341e6a8f
#
_cell.length_a   1.000
_cell.length_b   1.000
_cell.length_c   1.000
_cell.angle_alpha   90.00
_cell.angle_beta   90.00
_cell.angle_gamma   90.00
#
_symmetry.space_group_name_H-M   'P 1'
#
loop_
_entity.id
_entity.type
_entity.pdbx_description
1 polymer ?
#
loop_
_entity_poly.entity_id
_entity_poly.type
_entity_poly.pdbx_seq_one_letter_code
_entity_poly.pdbx_strand_id
1 'polypeptide(L)'
;MNHFSNCEKKIGRADIAKNEEELSITFPDDFISHYLQFNGGTPEKSWWADDEDFEPVEVAGFKPFIYNSQTNDDPRSSIDGCYISMLDRQVIPKNLFPFANDWGGNFFCLDLDNYSIVYFATDSFDEYLTMQENHIKLQRYLTNSFSNFVNGLVTEEDLS
;
A
#
# COMPACT_ATOMS: atom_id res chain seq x y z
N MET A 1 -0.54 19.85 0.15
CA MET A 1 -1.31 18.61 0.00
C MET A 1 -0.83 17.83 -1.23
N ASN A 2 -0.67 16.53 -1.10
CA ASN A 2 -0.29 15.69 -2.23
C ASN A 2 -1.53 15.39 -3.09
N HIS A 3 -1.43 15.62 -4.39
CA HIS A 3 -2.53 15.39 -5.33
C HIS A 3 -2.32 14.08 -6.08
N PHE A 4 -3.42 13.39 -6.37
CA PHE A 4 -3.40 12.11 -7.06
C PHE A 4 -4.13 12.22 -8.40
N SER A 5 -3.54 11.65 -9.45
CA SER A 5 -4.13 11.56 -10.79
C SER A 5 -4.46 10.11 -11.13
N ASN A 6 -5.25 9.92 -12.18
CA ASN A 6 -5.64 8.58 -12.66
C ASN A 6 -6.36 7.74 -11.61
N CYS A 7 -7.10 8.40 -10.71
CA CYS A 7 -7.89 7.72 -9.71
C CYS A 7 -9.09 7.02 -10.33
N GLU A 8 -9.51 5.94 -9.70
CA GLU A 8 -10.76 5.29 -10.05
C GLU A 8 -11.95 6.10 -9.55
N LYS A 9 -13.14 5.68 -9.91
CA LYS A 9 -14.38 6.35 -9.51
C LYS A 9 -14.47 6.48 -7.99
N LYS A 10 -14.95 7.61 -7.53
CA LYS A 10 -15.10 7.88 -6.10
C LYS A 10 -16.02 6.87 -5.43
N ILE A 11 -15.67 6.49 -4.22
CA ILE A 11 -16.42 5.55 -3.39
C ILE A 11 -16.92 6.26 -2.14
N GLY A 12 -17.91 5.65 -1.49
CA GLY A 12 -18.45 6.13 -0.23
C GLY A 12 -17.96 5.31 0.95
N ARG A 13 -18.27 5.78 2.16
CA ARG A 13 -17.93 5.07 3.40
C ARG A 13 -18.52 3.65 3.44
N ALA A 14 -19.70 3.45 2.86
CA ALA A 14 -20.34 2.15 2.81
C ALA A 14 -19.52 1.13 2.01
N ASP A 15 -18.86 1.57 0.94
CA ASP A 15 -17.99 0.71 0.14
C ASP A 15 -16.78 0.24 0.93
N ILE A 16 -16.16 1.15 1.68
CA ILE A 16 -15.01 0.81 2.53
C ILE A 16 -15.45 -0.08 3.68
N ALA A 17 -16.57 0.22 4.33
CA ALA A 17 -17.11 -0.59 5.42
C ALA A 17 -17.43 -2.02 4.97
N LYS A 18 -17.91 -2.19 3.74
CA LYS A 18 -18.16 -3.51 3.17
C LYS A 18 -16.86 -4.30 3.05
N ASN A 19 -15.79 -3.66 2.60
CA ASN A 19 -14.47 -4.29 2.52
C ASN A 19 -13.95 -4.66 3.90
N GLU A 20 -14.10 -3.78 4.88
CA GLU A 20 -13.69 -4.08 6.26
C GLU A 20 -14.41 -5.32 6.79
N GLU A 21 -15.71 -5.43 6.53
CA GLU A 21 -16.50 -6.59 6.94
C GLU A 21 -16.04 -7.86 6.23
N GLU A 22 -15.88 -7.81 4.91
CA GLU A 22 -15.49 -8.97 4.10
C GLU A 22 -14.10 -9.50 4.46
N LEU A 23 -13.17 -8.60 4.79
CA LEU A 23 -11.79 -8.95 5.12
C LEU A 23 -11.55 -9.14 6.62
N SER A 24 -12.54 -8.82 7.45
CA SER A 24 -12.43 -8.83 8.93
C SER A 24 -11.29 -7.95 9.43
N ILE A 25 -11.18 -6.74 8.87
CA ILE A 25 -10.15 -5.75 9.24
C ILE A 25 -10.82 -4.41 9.51
N THR A 26 -10.07 -3.50 10.17
CA THR A 26 -10.52 -2.15 10.43
C THR A 26 -9.43 -1.18 9.98
N PHE A 27 -9.79 -0.25 9.10
CA PHE A 27 -8.86 0.77 8.62
C PHE A 27 -8.85 1.99 9.56
N PRO A 28 -7.70 2.66 9.71
CA PRO A 28 -7.66 3.91 10.49
C PRO A 28 -8.36 5.05 9.75
N ASP A 29 -8.79 6.06 10.50
CA ASP A 29 -9.58 7.17 9.97
C ASP A 29 -8.85 7.95 8.87
N ASP A 30 -7.55 8.15 8.98
CA ASP A 30 -6.77 8.87 7.98
C ASP A 30 -6.70 8.12 6.64
N PHE A 31 -6.63 6.80 6.69
CA PHE A 31 -6.69 5.95 5.49
C PHE A 31 -8.06 6.06 4.82
N ILE A 32 -9.13 5.96 5.60
CA ILE A 32 -10.51 6.08 5.10
C ILE A 32 -10.72 7.45 4.45
N SER A 33 -10.34 8.52 5.15
CA SER A 33 -10.50 9.90 4.64
C SER A 33 -9.76 10.11 3.33
N HIS A 34 -8.55 9.58 3.21
CA HIS A 34 -7.77 9.65 1.98
C HIS A 34 -8.49 8.97 0.81
N TYR A 35 -8.96 7.73 1.03
CA TYR A 35 -9.59 6.96 -0.04
C TYR A 35 -10.96 7.50 -0.44
N LEU A 36 -11.65 8.21 0.43
CA LEU A 36 -12.88 8.91 0.07
C LEU A 36 -12.60 10.08 -0.88
N GLN A 37 -11.41 10.65 -0.81
CA GLN A 37 -10.99 11.75 -1.69
C GLN A 37 -10.32 11.25 -2.95
N PHE A 38 -9.42 10.25 -2.82
CA PHE A 38 -8.64 9.69 -3.93
C PHE A 38 -8.74 8.16 -3.89
N ASN A 39 -9.49 7.58 -4.80
CA ASN A 39 -9.60 6.12 -4.88
C ASN A 39 -8.47 5.55 -5.72
N GLY A 40 -7.31 5.35 -5.10
CA GLY A 40 -6.10 4.90 -5.77
C GLY A 40 -5.42 6.02 -6.55
N GLY A 41 -4.69 5.66 -7.60
CA GLY A 41 -4.08 6.62 -8.51
C GLY A 41 -2.60 6.86 -8.27
N THR A 42 -2.08 7.84 -8.98
CA THR A 42 -0.65 8.19 -8.99
C THR A 42 -0.42 9.48 -8.21
N PRO A 43 0.41 9.46 -7.15
CA PRO A 43 0.71 10.67 -6.40
C PRO A 43 1.62 11.61 -7.20
N GLU A 44 1.37 12.90 -7.11
CA GLU A 44 2.23 13.93 -7.71
C GLU A 44 3.61 13.93 -7.05
N LYS A 45 3.63 13.84 -5.72
CA LYS A 45 4.86 13.63 -4.94
C LYS A 45 4.91 12.17 -4.60
N SER A 46 5.90 11.44 -5.15
CA SER A 46 5.89 9.99 -5.18
C SER A 46 7.08 9.33 -4.48
N TRP A 47 8.04 10.11 -3.96
CA TRP A 47 9.27 9.56 -3.39
C TRP A 47 9.26 9.59 -1.87
N TRP A 48 9.60 8.47 -1.25
CA TRP A 48 9.89 8.40 0.17
C TRP A 48 11.40 8.40 0.37
N ALA A 49 11.91 9.42 1.05
CA ALA A 49 13.35 9.65 1.20
C ALA A 49 13.74 10.12 2.61
N ASP A 50 12.92 9.82 3.61
CA ASP A 50 13.11 10.31 4.98
C ASP A 50 13.99 9.40 5.84
N ASP A 51 14.75 8.51 5.23
CA ASP A 51 15.57 7.53 5.94
C ASP A 51 16.99 7.57 5.40
N GLU A 52 17.97 7.95 6.25
CA GLU A 52 19.37 8.06 5.88
C GLU A 52 20.03 6.69 5.65
N ASP A 53 19.49 5.63 6.24
CA ASP A 53 20.06 4.29 6.15
C ASP A 53 19.62 3.52 4.92
N PHE A 54 18.64 4.03 4.17
CA PHE A 54 18.07 3.35 3.03
C PHE A 54 17.95 4.26 1.82
N GLU A 55 18.03 3.65 0.64
CA GLU A 55 17.78 4.35 -0.60
C GLU A 55 16.34 4.87 -0.67
N PRO A 56 16.13 6.03 -1.30
CA PRO A 56 14.75 6.48 -1.60
C PRO A 56 13.99 5.44 -2.42
N VAL A 57 12.69 5.35 -2.18
CA VAL A 57 11.80 4.46 -2.93
C VAL A 57 10.67 5.27 -3.54
N GLU A 58 10.31 4.92 -4.78
CA GLU A 58 9.24 5.61 -5.49
C GLU A 58 7.95 4.81 -5.51
N VAL A 59 6.85 5.45 -5.15
CA VAL A 59 5.52 4.88 -5.29
C VAL A 59 5.11 4.96 -6.76
N ALA A 60 4.88 3.83 -7.40
CA ALA A 60 4.37 3.77 -8.78
C ALA A 60 2.88 4.10 -8.83
N GLY A 61 2.12 3.63 -7.84
CA GLY A 61 0.70 3.90 -7.77
C GLY A 61 0.07 3.34 -6.50
N PHE A 62 -1.03 3.98 -6.09
CA PHE A 62 -1.89 3.49 -5.02
C PHE A 62 -2.99 2.62 -5.63
N LYS A 63 -3.30 1.52 -4.97
CA LYS A 63 -4.33 0.59 -5.44
C LYS A 63 -5.71 1.12 -5.07
N PRO A 64 -6.69 1.02 -5.99
CA PRO A 64 -8.04 1.47 -5.72
C PRO A 64 -8.88 0.39 -5.04
N PHE A 65 -9.93 0.83 -4.34
CA PHE A 65 -11.09 -0.01 -4.06
C PHE A 65 -11.91 -0.08 -5.35
N ILE A 66 -11.94 -1.24 -6.01
CA ILE A 66 -12.70 -1.41 -7.24
C ILE A 66 -14.10 -1.92 -6.90
N TYR A 67 -15.10 -1.18 -7.35
CA TYR A 67 -16.47 -1.66 -7.27
C TYR A 67 -17.13 -1.80 -8.63
N ASN A 68 -16.38 -1.56 -9.71
CA ASN A 68 -16.81 -1.84 -11.07
C ASN A 68 -15.66 -2.46 -11.84
N SER A 69 -15.61 -3.79 -11.88
CA SER A 69 -14.49 -4.57 -12.40
C SER A 69 -14.53 -4.78 -13.91
N GLN A 70 -15.30 -4.01 -14.65
CA GLN A 70 -15.51 -4.29 -16.08
C GLN A 70 -14.27 -4.12 -16.95
N THR A 71 -13.24 -3.45 -16.46
CA THR A 71 -12.07 -3.10 -17.28
C THR A 71 -10.80 -3.84 -16.90
N ASN A 72 -10.81 -4.66 -15.85
CA ASN A 72 -9.59 -5.31 -15.41
C ASN A 72 -9.89 -6.64 -14.73
N ASP A 73 -9.36 -7.73 -15.31
CA ASP A 73 -9.57 -9.09 -14.82
C ASP A 73 -8.51 -9.53 -13.79
N ASP A 74 -7.46 -8.72 -13.55
CA ASP A 74 -6.43 -9.06 -12.58
C ASP A 74 -6.87 -8.69 -11.17
N PRO A 75 -7.09 -9.69 -10.28
CA PRO A 75 -7.53 -9.41 -8.91
C PRO A 75 -6.55 -8.56 -8.12
N ARG A 76 -5.26 -8.55 -8.51
CA ARG A 76 -4.24 -7.75 -7.83
C ARG A 76 -4.35 -6.27 -8.11
N SER A 77 -5.18 -5.87 -9.07
CA SER A 77 -5.38 -4.46 -9.43
C SER A 77 -6.22 -3.72 -8.40
N SER A 78 -7.02 -4.42 -7.60
CA SER A 78 -7.77 -3.83 -6.50
C SER A 78 -7.03 -4.02 -5.19
N ILE A 79 -7.29 -3.13 -4.25
CA ILE A 79 -6.62 -3.16 -2.95
C ILE A 79 -6.98 -4.42 -2.16
N ASP A 80 -8.25 -4.80 -2.16
CA ASP A 80 -8.74 -6.01 -1.49
C ASP A 80 -8.28 -7.28 -2.21
N GLY A 81 -8.40 -7.31 -3.53
CA GLY A 81 -7.98 -8.47 -4.34
C GLY A 81 -6.49 -8.73 -4.23
N CYS A 82 -5.68 -7.69 -4.18
CA CYS A 82 -4.24 -7.82 -4.00
C CYS A 82 -3.92 -8.46 -2.63
N TYR A 83 -4.55 -7.97 -1.57
CA TYR A 83 -4.34 -8.51 -0.22
C TYR A 83 -4.69 -10.01 -0.17
N ILE A 84 -5.87 -10.38 -0.66
CA ILE A 84 -6.32 -11.77 -0.68
C ILE A 84 -5.35 -12.65 -1.49
N SER A 85 -4.96 -12.19 -2.68
CA SER A 85 -4.05 -12.93 -3.56
C SER A 85 -2.68 -13.14 -2.91
N MET A 86 -2.14 -12.10 -2.26
CA MET A 86 -0.83 -12.19 -1.62
C MET A 86 -0.85 -13.08 -0.38
N LEU A 87 -1.96 -13.10 0.36
CA LEU A 87 -2.13 -14.03 1.48
C LEU A 87 -2.20 -15.48 1.00
N ASP A 88 -3.00 -15.74 -0.04
CA ASP A 88 -3.14 -17.10 -0.60
C ASP A 88 -1.82 -17.65 -1.09
N ARG A 89 -0.97 -16.79 -1.63
CA ARG A 89 0.35 -17.17 -2.16
C ARG A 89 1.44 -17.10 -1.08
N GLN A 90 1.10 -16.73 0.13
CA GLN A 90 2.03 -16.59 1.26
C GLN A 90 3.16 -15.58 1.01
N VAL A 91 2.89 -14.59 0.18
CA VAL A 91 3.88 -13.54 -0.15
C VAL A 91 4.08 -12.58 1.03
N ILE A 92 2.98 -12.24 1.72
CA ILE A 92 3.01 -11.29 2.84
C ILE A 92 2.42 -11.90 4.10
N PRO A 93 2.81 -11.39 5.30
CA PRO A 93 2.13 -11.77 6.53
C PRO A 93 0.74 -11.14 6.63
N LYS A 94 -0.13 -11.75 7.41
CA LYS A 94 -1.55 -11.36 7.52
C LYS A 94 -1.76 -9.92 8.02
N ASN A 95 -0.85 -9.41 8.83
CA ASN A 95 -0.96 -8.06 9.39
C ASN A 95 -0.59 -6.95 8.42
N LEU A 96 0.00 -7.27 7.26
CA LEU A 96 0.39 -6.26 6.28
C LEU A 96 -0.63 -6.19 5.14
N PHE A 97 -1.20 -5.01 4.95
CA PHE A 97 -2.22 -4.75 3.94
C PHE A 97 -1.61 -3.87 2.83
N PRO A 98 -1.27 -4.46 1.65
CA PRO A 98 -0.65 -3.68 0.57
C PRO A 98 -1.63 -2.66 -0.01
N PHE A 99 -1.27 -1.37 -0.02
CA PHE A 99 -2.10 -0.33 -0.60
C PHE A 99 -1.46 0.34 -1.80
N ALA A 100 -0.15 0.17 -1.99
CA ALA A 100 0.59 0.77 -3.09
C ALA A 100 1.76 -0.12 -3.47
N ASN A 101 2.32 0.11 -4.65
CA ASN A 101 3.48 -0.63 -5.11
C ASN A 101 4.50 0.32 -5.74
N ASP A 102 5.76 -0.12 -5.78
CA ASP A 102 6.81 0.53 -6.54
C ASP A 102 6.88 -0.05 -7.96
N TRP A 103 7.85 0.41 -8.75
CA TRP A 103 8.02 -0.06 -10.12
C TRP A 103 8.59 -1.47 -10.22
N GLY A 104 9.18 -1.97 -9.14
CA GLY A 104 9.77 -3.31 -9.06
C GLY A 104 8.83 -4.39 -8.54
N GLY A 105 7.58 -4.03 -8.21
CA GLY A 105 6.61 -4.99 -7.68
C GLY A 105 6.67 -5.20 -6.18
N ASN A 106 7.41 -4.36 -5.46
CA ASN A 106 7.41 -4.34 -4.01
C ASN A 106 6.22 -3.53 -3.48
N PHE A 107 5.85 -3.74 -2.23
CA PHE A 107 4.63 -3.16 -1.68
C PHE A 107 4.89 -2.13 -0.60
N PHE A 108 4.04 -1.09 -0.58
CA PHE A 108 3.85 -0.23 0.58
C PHE A 108 2.61 -0.73 1.30
N CYS A 109 2.75 -1.07 2.58
CA CYS A 109 1.72 -1.75 3.35
C CYS A 109 1.29 -0.95 4.57
N LEU A 110 0.01 -1.08 4.91
CA LEU A 110 -0.53 -0.64 6.19
C LEU A 110 -0.42 -1.81 7.15
N ASP A 111 0.30 -1.63 8.27
CA ASP A 111 0.36 -2.64 9.31
C ASP A 111 -0.94 -2.58 10.13
N LEU A 112 -1.74 -3.64 10.05
CA LEU A 112 -3.05 -3.67 10.69
C LEU A 112 -2.98 -3.77 12.22
N ASP A 113 -1.81 -4.10 12.78
CA ASP A 113 -1.64 -4.20 14.23
C ASP A 113 -1.44 -2.85 14.90
N ASN A 114 -0.80 -1.90 14.21
CA ASN A 114 -0.43 -0.61 14.81
C ASN A 114 -0.62 0.58 13.87
N TYR A 115 -1.08 0.34 12.64
CA TYR A 115 -1.33 1.34 11.59
C TYR A 115 -0.09 2.09 11.10
N SER A 116 1.10 1.53 11.34
CA SER A 116 2.32 2.06 10.74
C SER A 116 2.41 1.69 9.25
N ILE A 117 3.30 2.35 8.54
CA ILE A 117 3.54 2.10 7.12
C ILE A 117 4.85 1.34 6.99
N VAL A 118 4.79 0.23 6.26
CA VAL A 118 5.90 -0.71 6.08
C VAL A 118 6.11 -0.95 4.59
N TYR A 119 7.36 -0.83 4.14
CA TYR A 119 7.75 -1.23 2.78
C TYR A 119 8.14 -2.70 2.82
N PHE A 120 7.59 -3.49 1.92
CA PHE A 120 7.81 -4.94 1.87
C PHE A 120 8.51 -5.31 0.56
N ALA A 121 9.77 -5.75 0.67
CA ALA A 121 10.65 -5.98 -0.47
C ALA A 121 10.52 -7.42 -0.99
N THR A 122 9.50 -7.68 -1.81
CA THR A 122 9.23 -9.02 -2.36
C THR A 122 10.37 -9.54 -3.23
N ASP A 123 11.15 -8.65 -3.85
CA ASP A 123 12.27 -9.01 -4.74
C ASP A 123 13.49 -9.51 -3.97
N SER A 124 13.52 -9.38 -2.65
CA SER A 124 14.64 -9.78 -1.81
C SER A 124 14.38 -11.10 -1.07
N PHE A 125 13.38 -11.87 -1.50
CA PHE A 125 13.04 -13.16 -0.91
C PHE A 125 14.25 -14.10 -0.93
N ASP A 126 14.52 -14.74 0.21
CA ASP A 126 15.66 -15.66 0.39
C ASP A 126 15.14 -17.11 0.50
N GLU A 127 15.47 -17.93 -0.50
CA GLU A 127 15.03 -19.32 -0.55
C GLU A 127 15.60 -20.20 0.58
N TYR A 128 16.68 -19.75 1.22
CA TYR A 128 17.31 -20.48 2.32
C TYR A 128 16.67 -20.20 3.68
N LEU A 129 15.74 -19.23 3.74
CA LEU A 129 14.99 -18.90 4.94
C LEU A 129 13.59 -19.50 4.87
N THR A 130 12.99 -19.72 6.04
CA THR A 130 11.57 -20.09 6.09
C THR A 130 10.70 -18.94 5.58
N MET A 131 9.45 -19.22 5.24
CA MET A 131 8.51 -18.20 4.83
C MET A 131 8.35 -17.15 5.94
N GLN A 132 8.24 -17.60 7.19
CA GLN A 132 8.11 -16.70 8.34
C GLN A 132 9.33 -15.80 8.52
N GLU A 133 10.52 -16.35 8.37
CA GLU A 133 11.77 -15.59 8.46
C GLU A 133 11.85 -14.54 7.35
N ASN A 134 11.43 -14.90 6.13
CA ASN A 134 11.35 -13.94 5.02
C ASN A 134 10.37 -12.81 5.33
N HIS A 135 9.19 -13.13 5.87
CA HIS A 135 8.19 -12.11 6.20
C HIS A 135 8.75 -11.06 7.17
N ILE A 136 9.61 -11.46 8.10
CA ILE A 136 10.25 -10.53 9.04
C ILE A 136 11.37 -9.73 8.36
N LYS A 137 12.24 -10.42 7.63
CA LYS A 137 13.42 -9.83 6.99
C LYS A 137 13.09 -8.79 5.93
N LEU A 138 12.00 -9.00 5.19
CA LEU A 138 11.65 -8.16 4.05
C LEU A 138 10.92 -6.88 4.43
N GLN A 139 10.62 -6.67 5.71
CA GLN A 139 9.92 -5.50 6.19
C GLN A 139 10.89 -4.35 6.47
N ARG A 140 10.54 -3.16 6.00
CA ARG A 140 11.21 -1.91 6.32
C ARG A 140 10.16 -0.93 6.87
N TYR A 141 10.26 -0.58 8.14
CA TYR A 141 9.38 0.43 8.74
C TYR A 141 9.67 1.80 8.11
N LEU A 142 8.64 2.51 7.70
CA LEU A 142 8.76 3.85 7.12
C LEU A 142 8.32 4.96 8.08
N THR A 143 7.07 4.89 8.55
CA THR A 143 6.51 5.91 9.43
C THR A 143 5.32 5.34 10.19
N ASN A 144 4.85 6.11 11.18
CA ASN A 144 3.85 5.63 12.15
C ASN A 144 2.40 5.86 11.74
N SER A 145 2.13 6.52 10.60
CA SER A 145 0.75 6.73 10.17
C SER A 145 0.65 6.88 8.65
N PHE A 146 -0.54 6.59 8.13
CA PHE A 146 -0.84 6.76 6.70
C PHE A 146 -0.73 8.24 6.29
N SER A 147 -1.26 9.16 7.12
CA SER A 147 -1.16 10.59 6.86
C SER A 147 0.29 11.06 6.75
N ASN A 148 1.15 10.60 7.66
CA ASN A 148 2.57 10.95 7.63
C ASN A 148 3.23 10.44 6.36
N PHE A 149 2.84 9.25 5.90
CA PHE A 149 3.38 8.70 4.67
C PHE A 149 3.00 9.56 3.46
N VAL A 150 1.71 9.81 3.27
CA VAL A 150 1.22 10.58 2.11
C VAL A 150 1.79 11.99 2.11
N ASN A 151 1.80 12.65 3.27
CA ASN A 151 2.29 14.03 3.39
C ASN A 151 3.81 14.12 3.36
N GLY A 152 4.51 13.03 3.67
CA GLY A 152 5.97 12.97 3.65
C GLY A 152 6.58 12.63 2.30
N LEU A 153 5.77 12.24 1.32
CA LEU A 153 6.26 12.00 -0.04
C LEU A 153 6.73 13.30 -0.67
N VAL A 154 7.83 13.22 -1.41
CA VAL A 154 8.47 14.36 -2.04
C VAL A 154 8.62 14.14 -3.54
N THR A 155 9.01 15.19 -4.26
CA THR A 155 9.28 15.09 -5.70
C THR A 155 10.69 14.57 -5.94
N GLU A 156 10.97 14.12 -7.17
CA GLU A 156 12.31 13.68 -7.55
C GLU A 156 13.34 14.81 -7.39
N GLU A 157 12.95 16.04 -7.68
CA GLU A 157 13.80 17.21 -7.54
C GLU A 157 14.26 17.44 -6.09
N ASP A 158 13.43 17.06 -5.13
CA ASP A 158 13.74 17.22 -3.70
C ASP A 158 14.79 16.20 -3.22
N LEU A 159 15.14 15.21 -4.04
CA LEU A 159 16.13 14.19 -3.69
C LEU A 159 17.57 14.64 -3.88
N SER A 160 17.80 15.71 -4.58
CA SER A 160 19.15 16.22 -4.89
C SER A 160 19.71 17.16 -3.83
#